data_07e95797f611148ccfc6dbe32e30b4a0
#
_entry.id   07e95797f611148ccfc6dbe32e30b4a0
#
_cell.length_a   1.000
_cell.length_b   1.000
_cell.length_c   1.000
_cell.angle_alpha   90.00
_cell.angle_beta   90.00
_cell.angle_gamma   90.00
#
_symmetry.space_group_name_H-M   'P 1'
#
loop_
_entity.id
_entity.type
_entity.pdbx_description
1 polymer ?
#
loop_
_entity_poly.entity_id
_entity_poly.type
_entity_poly.pdbx_seq_one_letter_code
_entity_poly.pdbx_strand_id
1 'polypeptide(L)'
;MEFDTESECSVIIEDKEYRSTGCLLVHETDGVAISFLSEECWREPELRGNYISLDDEANIAELPVKIPNVSCGENVKYFGEKYEEKKEEWRREIRSGQDILKYRDMVFPNLIFCENAINGCCDNVGVVEAGQVYKRLLELQRAAEQMGQQFEKESLPKATPETSVTLEQYAVEHTFLMPDGNAQLFSWHIRFTGGYAGRIFFHPDAIQKKIYVGHIGHKLPTKKYPH
;
A
#
# COMPACT_ATOMS: atom_id res chain seq x y z
N MET A 1 -4.58 3.06 19.41
CA MET A 1 -5.24 4.21 18.76
C MET A 1 -6.12 4.82 19.83
N GLU A 2 -5.74 5.98 20.35
CA GLU A 2 -6.62 6.74 21.26
C GLU A 2 -7.59 7.50 20.35
N PHE A 3 -8.89 7.27 20.56
CA PHE A 3 -9.91 8.03 19.87
C PHE A 3 -10.09 9.36 20.59
N ASP A 4 -10.25 10.42 19.81
CA ASP A 4 -10.70 11.68 20.32
C ASP A 4 -12.08 11.48 20.94
N THR A 5 -12.16 11.63 22.26
CA THR A 5 -13.41 11.41 23.04
C THR A 5 -14.38 12.58 22.86
N GLU A 6 -14.01 13.63 22.13
CA GLU A 6 -14.78 14.85 21.93
C GLU A 6 -15.49 14.88 20.56
N SER A 7 -15.32 13.82 19.73
CA SER A 7 -15.96 13.71 18.43
C SER A 7 -17.00 12.61 18.39
N GLU A 8 -18.09 12.85 17.69
CA GLU A 8 -19.18 11.89 17.46
C GLU A 8 -19.53 11.82 15.97
N CYS A 9 -20.01 10.69 15.53
CA CYS A 9 -20.57 10.54 14.19
C CYS A 9 -21.92 9.84 14.25
N SER A 10 -22.86 10.29 13.44
CA SER A 10 -24.17 9.68 13.28
C SER A 10 -24.39 9.26 11.84
N VAL A 11 -25.31 8.32 11.65
CA VAL A 11 -25.86 7.92 10.35
C VAL A 11 -27.35 8.23 10.31
N ILE A 12 -27.85 8.71 9.18
CA ILE A 12 -29.26 9.07 8.97
C ILE A 12 -29.92 7.97 8.15
N ILE A 13 -30.85 7.25 8.77
CA ILE A 13 -31.65 6.17 8.18
C ILE A 13 -33.12 6.54 8.30
N GLU A 14 -33.84 6.58 7.18
CA GLU A 14 -35.27 6.92 7.13
C GLU A 14 -35.61 8.22 7.93
N ASP A 15 -34.80 9.23 7.72
CA ASP A 15 -34.89 10.55 8.40
C ASP A 15 -34.75 10.49 9.94
N LYS A 16 -34.25 9.39 10.49
CA LYS A 16 -33.85 9.26 11.89
C LYS A 16 -32.32 9.20 11.98
N GLU A 17 -31.81 9.87 12.97
CA GLU A 17 -30.38 9.95 13.24
C GLU A 17 -29.97 8.94 14.32
N TYR A 18 -28.93 8.15 14.03
CA TYR A 18 -28.40 7.14 14.92
C TYR A 18 -26.90 7.39 15.15
N ARG A 19 -26.51 7.66 16.39
CA ARG A 19 -25.10 7.75 16.77
C ARG A 19 -24.40 6.40 16.58
N SER A 20 -23.21 6.42 16.01
CA SER A 20 -22.46 5.20 15.69
C SER A 20 -20.96 5.41 15.81
N THR A 21 -20.34 4.74 16.76
CA THR A 21 -18.87 4.68 16.87
C THR A 21 -18.25 4.03 15.64
N GLY A 22 -18.94 3.10 14.97
CA GLY A 22 -18.48 2.53 13.70
C GLY A 22 -18.41 3.57 12.58
N CYS A 23 -19.40 4.48 12.50
CA CYS A 23 -19.38 5.57 11.53
C CYS A 23 -18.28 6.60 11.84
N LEU A 24 -18.04 6.89 13.11
CA LEU A 24 -16.92 7.73 13.54
C LEU A 24 -15.58 7.13 13.09
N LEU A 25 -15.37 5.84 13.36
CA LEU A 25 -14.16 5.14 12.94
C LEU A 25 -13.96 5.20 11.42
N VAL A 26 -15.02 4.95 10.65
CA VAL A 26 -14.99 5.02 9.18
C VAL A 26 -14.58 6.39 8.70
N HIS A 27 -15.13 7.46 9.31
CA HIS A 27 -14.82 8.84 8.98
C HIS A 27 -13.35 9.19 9.30
N GLU A 28 -12.88 8.86 10.52
CA GLU A 28 -11.53 9.18 11.00
C GLU A 28 -10.43 8.42 10.27
N THR A 29 -10.72 7.23 9.73
CA THR A 29 -9.72 6.36 9.08
C THR A 29 -9.83 6.32 7.55
N ASP A 30 -10.70 7.14 6.94
CA ASP A 30 -11.06 7.01 5.51
C ASP A 30 -11.47 5.57 5.14
N GLY A 31 -12.12 4.88 6.06
CA GLY A 31 -12.51 3.49 5.95
C GLY A 31 -13.82 3.29 5.20
N VAL A 32 -14.30 2.04 5.20
CA VAL A 32 -15.60 1.64 4.64
C VAL A 32 -16.36 0.84 5.68
N ALA A 33 -17.61 1.21 5.98
CA ALA A 33 -18.49 0.43 6.82
C ALA A 33 -18.92 -0.86 6.09
N ILE A 34 -19.01 -1.96 6.84
CA ILE A 34 -19.62 -3.19 6.33
C ILE A 34 -20.94 -3.36 7.08
N SER A 35 -22.06 -3.29 6.36
CA SER A 35 -23.39 -3.46 6.91
C SER A 35 -24.07 -4.72 6.38
N PHE A 36 -25.01 -5.24 7.17
CA PHE A 36 -25.87 -6.34 6.70
C PHE A 36 -27.04 -5.78 5.89
N LEU A 37 -27.34 -6.44 4.78
CA LEU A 37 -28.49 -6.08 3.92
C LEU A 37 -29.80 -6.58 4.58
N SER A 38 -30.16 -6.00 5.72
CA SER A 38 -31.42 -6.30 6.43
C SER A 38 -32.60 -5.50 5.90
N GLU A 39 -32.32 -4.31 5.36
CA GLU A 39 -33.30 -3.39 4.80
C GLU A 39 -32.74 -2.70 3.57
N GLU A 40 -33.62 -2.13 2.70
CA GLU A 40 -33.23 -1.55 1.41
C GLU A 40 -32.30 -0.33 1.55
N CYS A 41 -32.45 0.45 2.61
CA CYS A 41 -31.59 1.62 2.89
C CYS A 41 -30.10 1.27 2.98
N TRP A 42 -29.75 0.02 3.36
CA TRP A 42 -28.35 -0.43 3.42
C TRP A 42 -27.73 -0.72 2.05
N ARG A 43 -28.50 -0.71 0.96
CA ARG A 43 -27.94 -0.86 -0.40
C ARG A 43 -27.17 0.36 -0.86
N GLU A 44 -27.42 1.51 -0.25
CA GLU A 44 -26.73 2.74 -0.64
C GLU A 44 -25.22 2.61 -0.36
N PRO A 45 -24.36 2.87 -1.36
CA PRO A 45 -22.90 2.79 -1.17
C PRO A 45 -22.36 3.94 -0.31
N GLU A 46 -23.12 5.04 -0.17
CA GLU A 46 -22.79 6.19 0.66
C GLU A 46 -24.00 6.56 1.52
N LEU A 47 -23.93 6.25 2.82
CA LEU A 47 -24.96 6.65 3.77
C LEU A 47 -24.78 8.11 4.17
N ARG A 48 -25.85 8.85 4.39
CA ARG A 48 -25.81 10.20 4.93
C ARG A 48 -25.57 10.17 6.43
N GLY A 49 -24.80 11.11 6.95
CA GLY A 49 -24.53 11.23 8.38
C GLY A 49 -24.09 12.64 8.75
N ASN A 50 -23.90 12.86 10.04
CA ASN A 50 -23.34 14.08 10.59
C ASN A 50 -22.10 13.73 11.43
N TYR A 51 -21.04 14.51 11.26
CA TYR A 51 -19.87 14.49 12.12
C TYR A 51 -19.93 15.69 13.05
N ILE A 52 -19.81 15.47 14.35
CA ILE A 52 -19.86 16.47 15.39
C ILE A 52 -18.51 16.48 16.10
N SER A 53 -17.87 17.63 16.19
CA SER A 53 -16.62 17.81 16.92
C SER A 53 -16.70 19.06 17.80
N LEU A 54 -15.88 19.11 18.84
CA LEU A 54 -15.64 20.28 19.64
C LEU A 54 -14.33 20.93 19.18
N ASP A 55 -14.34 22.25 19.01
CA ASP A 55 -13.12 22.99 18.80
C ASP A 55 -12.42 23.34 20.13
N ASP A 56 -11.22 23.91 20.08
CA ASP A 56 -10.42 24.29 21.25
C ASP A 56 -11.14 25.30 22.21
N GLU A 57 -12.19 25.96 21.73
CA GLU A 57 -13.02 26.90 22.50
C GLU A 57 -14.33 26.24 23.00
N ALA A 58 -14.44 24.91 22.84
CA ALA A 58 -15.64 24.11 23.16
C ALA A 58 -16.91 24.53 22.37
N ASN A 59 -16.76 25.12 21.19
CA ASN A 59 -17.87 25.31 20.27
C ASN A 59 -18.15 24.00 19.51
N ILE A 60 -19.43 23.72 19.33
CA ILE A 60 -19.87 22.52 18.57
C ILE A 60 -19.84 22.86 17.08
N ALA A 61 -19.05 22.08 16.32
CA ALA A 61 -19.08 22.05 14.87
C ALA A 61 -19.83 20.81 14.40
N GLU A 62 -20.84 20.98 13.56
CA GLU A 62 -21.60 19.90 12.93
C GLU A 62 -21.44 19.98 11.43
N LEU A 63 -20.95 18.87 10.83
CA LEU A 63 -20.67 18.77 9.39
C LEU A 63 -21.42 17.58 8.79
N PRO A 64 -22.19 17.79 7.71
CA PRO A 64 -22.77 16.67 6.97
C PRO A 64 -21.67 15.85 6.31
N VAL A 65 -21.72 14.55 6.53
CA VAL A 65 -20.72 13.61 6.00
C VAL A 65 -21.38 12.47 5.22
N LYS A 66 -20.60 11.86 4.34
CA LYS A 66 -20.96 10.62 3.65
C LYS A 66 -20.16 9.50 4.28
N ILE A 67 -20.85 8.45 4.70
CA ILE A 67 -20.26 7.24 5.27
C ILE A 67 -20.22 6.18 4.19
N PRO A 68 -19.02 5.83 3.66
CA PRO A 68 -18.87 4.73 2.71
C PRO A 68 -19.40 3.42 3.31
N ASN A 69 -20.22 2.69 2.54
CA ASN A 69 -20.93 1.50 3.02
C ASN A 69 -20.91 0.36 2.02
N VAL A 70 -20.57 -0.83 2.46
CA VAL A 70 -20.62 -2.07 1.68
C VAL A 70 -21.58 -3.04 2.34
N SER A 71 -22.67 -3.37 1.66
CA SER A 71 -23.66 -4.38 2.09
C SER A 71 -23.89 -5.47 1.04
N CYS A 72 -23.50 -5.24 -0.20
CA CYS A 72 -23.75 -6.14 -1.32
C CYS A 72 -22.65 -6.08 -2.38
N GLY A 73 -22.68 -7.01 -3.35
CA GLY A 73 -21.66 -7.09 -4.41
C GLY A 73 -21.61 -5.85 -5.32
N GLU A 74 -22.71 -5.13 -5.47
CA GLU A 74 -22.74 -3.89 -6.26
C GLU A 74 -21.94 -2.77 -5.58
N ASN A 75 -22.01 -2.67 -4.24
CA ASN A 75 -21.19 -1.72 -3.49
C ASN A 75 -19.71 -2.09 -3.58
N VAL A 76 -19.34 -3.38 -3.52
CA VAL A 76 -17.96 -3.83 -3.71
C VAL A 76 -17.41 -3.37 -5.07
N LYS A 77 -18.21 -3.52 -6.14
CA LYS A 77 -17.84 -3.06 -7.48
C LYS A 77 -17.69 -1.54 -7.54
N TYR A 78 -18.64 -0.79 -6.99
CA TYR A 78 -18.62 0.67 -6.95
C TYR A 78 -17.36 1.22 -6.26
N PHE A 79 -16.99 0.67 -5.09
CA PHE A 79 -15.77 1.09 -4.38
C PHE A 79 -14.51 0.58 -5.07
N GLY A 80 -14.55 -0.58 -5.72
CA GLY A 80 -13.44 -1.07 -6.52
C GLY A 80 -13.10 -0.13 -7.67
N GLU A 81 -14.10 0.37 -8.40
CA GLU A 81 -13.92 1.34 -9.48
C GLU A 81 -13.37 2.67 -8.95
N LYS A 82 -13.96 3.22 -7.88
CA LYS A 82 -13.43 4.43 -7.20
C LYS A 82 -11.99 4.28 -6.70
N TYR A 83 -11.63 3.10 -6.19
CA TYR A 83 -10.27 2.83 -5.71
C TYR A 83 -9.25 2.83 -6.85
N GLU A 84 -9.61 2.27 -8.01
CA GLU A 84 -8.74 2.30 -9.20
C GLU A 84 -8.56 3.73 -9.73
N GLU A 85 -9.63 4.56 -9.73
CA GLU A 85 -9.54 5.99 -10.07
C GLU A 85 -8.58 6.71 -9.12
N LYS A 86 -8.68 6.48 -7.82
CA LYS A 86 -7.83 7.08 -6.79
C LYS A 86 -6.36 6.66 -6.92
N LYS A 87 -6.09 5.41 -7.31
CA LYS A 87 -4.72 4.95 -7.63
C LYS A 87 -4.11 5.73 -8.80
N GLU A 88 -4.88 6.04 -9.82
CA GLU A 88 -4.41 6.85 -10.95
C GLU A 88 -4.15 8.31 -10.55
N GLU A 89 -4.92 8.87 -9.62
CA GLU A 89 -4.64 10.19 -9.04
C GLU A 89 -3.32 10.19 -8.27
N TRP A 90 -3.13 9.23 -7.35
CA TRP A 90 -1.87 9.08 -6.60
C TRP A 90 -0.68 8.92 -7.54
N ARG A 91 -0.82 8.14 -8.62
CA ARG A 91 0.23 8.00 -9.62
C ARG A 91 0.67 9.34 -10.23
N ARG A 92 -0.27 10.26 -10.42
CA ARG A 92 0.05 11.61 -10.94
C ARG A 92 0.77 12.49 -9.94
N GLU A 93 0.57 12.24 -8.64
CA GLU A 93 1.21 12.97 -7.55
C GLU A 93 2.62 12.48 -7.24
N ILE A 94 2.94 11.24 -7.60
CA ILE A 94 4.25 10.64 -7.30
C ILE A 94 5.37 11.33 -8.06
N ARG A 95 6.27 12.00 -7.30
CA ARG A 95 7.43 12.71 -7.77
C ARG A 95 8.73 12.28 -7.10
N SER A 96 8.66 11.47 -6.03
CA SER A 96 9.79 11.04 -5.23
C SER A 96 9.56 9.68 -4.60
N GLY A 97 10.61 9.10 -4.01
CA GLY A 97 10.48 7.91 -3.18
C GLY A 97 9.64 8.13 -1.93
N GLN A 98 9.66 9.34 -1.36
CA GLN A 98 8.81 9.68 -0.22
C GLN A 98 7.33 9.63 -0.59
N ASP A 99 6.95 10.10 -1.79
CA ASP A 99 5.56 9.99 -2.25
C ASP A 99 5.13 8.53 -2.42
N ILE A 100 6.03 7.68 -2.95
CA ILE A 100 5.78 6.23 -3.05
C ILE A 100 5.51 5.63 -1.67
N LEU A 101 6.34 5.96 -0.68
CA LEU A 101 6.21 5.43 0.67
C LEU A 101 4.98 5.95 1.40
N LYS A 102 4.54 7.18 1.13
CA LYS A 102 3.31 7.76 1.66
C LYS A 102 2.07 6.92 1.32
N TYR A 103 2.01 6.38 0.11
CA TYR A 103 0.87 5.62 -0.39
C TYR A 103 1.08 4.10 -0.37
N ARG A 104 2.23 3.60 0.14
CA ARG A 104 2.63 2.19 0.01
C ARG A 104 1.60 1.20 0.55
N ASP A 105 1.05 1.45 1.74
CA ASP A 105 0.17 0.50 2.42
C ASP A 105 -1.19 0.37 1.70
N MET A 106 -1.60 1.44 1.01
CA MET A 106 -2.82 1.46 0.21
C MET A 106 -2.62 0.89 -1.20
N VAL A 107 -1.50 1.24 -1.85
CA VAL A 107 -1.25 0.84 -3.25
C VAL A 107 -0.59 -0.52 -3.36
N PHE A 108 0.22 -0.91 -2.36
CA PHE A 108 1.02 -2.13 -2.38
C PHE A 108 0.75 -3.02 -1.14
N PRO A 109 -0.49 -3.40 -0.84
CA PRO A 109 -0.84 -4.13 0.39
C PRO A 109 -0.18 -5.52 0.49
N ASN A 110 0.32 -6.08 -0.60
CA ASN A 110 1.05 -7.35 -0.61
C ASN A 110 2.58 -7.18 -0.64
N LEU A 111 3.10 -5.94 -0.64
CA LEU A 111 4.52 -5.67 -0.52
C LEU A 111 4.88 -5.28 0.91
N ILE A 112 5.95 -5.87 1.44
CA ILE A 112 6.50 -5.53 2.75
C ILE A 112 7.87 -4.90 2.52
N PHE A 113 8.02 -3.63 2.89
CA PHE A 113 9.26 -2.90 2.71
C PHE A 113 10.16 -3.10 3.93
N CYS A 114 11.35 -3.68 3.72
CA CYS A 114 12.41 -3.72 4.72
C CYS A 114 12.98 -2.30 4.94
N GLU A 115 13.58 -2.05 6.09
CA GLU A 115 14.14 -0.75 6.45
C GLU A 115 15.13 -0.22 5.39
N ASN A 116 16.01 -1.08 4.89
CA ASN A 116 16.95 -0.71 3.83
C ASN A 116 16.26 -0.27 2.52
N ALA A 117 15.13 -0.89 2.17
CA ALA A 117 14.34 -0.46 1.00
C ALA A 117 13.64 0.88 1.24
N ILE A 118 13.17 1.15 2.45
CA ILE A 118 12.58 2.44 2.84
C ILE A 118 13.64 3.55 2.70
N ASN A 119 14.81 3.36 3.32
CA ASN A 119 15.91 4.31 3.26
C ASN A 119 16.38 4.52 1.82
N GLY A 120 16.61 3.43 1.07
CA GLY A 120 17.00 3.49 -0.33
C GLY A 120 15.97 4.18 -1.22
N CYS A 121 14.68 4.00 -0.95
CA CYS A 121 13.61 4.70 -1.65
C CYS A 121 13.65 6.21 -1.39
N CYS A 122 13.85 6.63 -0.14
CA CYS A 122 13.98 8.04 0.21
C CYS A 122 15.21 8.70 -0.42
N ASP A 123 16.37 8.01 -0.36
CA ASP A 123 17.66 8.59 -0.71
C ASP A 123 17.97 8.56 -2.21
N ASN A 124 17.47 7.55 -2.93
CA ASN A 124 17.87 7.28 -4.31
C ASN A 124 16.76 7.48 -5.34
N VAL A 125 15.51 7.72 -4.92
CA VAL A 125 14.38 7.84 -5.85
C VAL A 125 13.91 9.30 -5.93
N GLY A 126 14.45 10.01 -6.91
CA GLY A 126 14.06 11.37 -7.25
C GLY A 126 12.95 11.41 -8.31
N VAL A 127 12.70 12.59 -8.84
CA VAL A 127 11.64 12.85 -9.85
C VAL A 127 11.80 11.99 -11.10
N VAL A 128 13.04 11.71 -11.52
CA VAL A 128 13.34 10.96 -12.75
C VAL A 128 13.04 9.46 -12.56
N GLU A 129 13.32 8.92 -11.38
CA GLU A 129 13.18 7.50 -11.05
C GLU A 129 11.77 7.14 -10.58
N ALA A 130 11.07 8.07 -9.91
CA ALA A 130 9.83 7.81 -9.18
C ALA A 130 8.77 7.06 -10.01
N GLY A 131 8.50 7.50 -11.23
CA GLY A 131 7.54 6.85 -12.12
C GLY A 131 7.92 5.42 -12.50
N GLN A 132 9.22 5.15 -12.69
CA GLN A 132 9.71 3.82 -13.04
C GLN A 132 9.70 2.89 -11.83
N VAL A 133 10.13 3.36 -10.66
CA VAL A 133 10.09 2.59 -9.41
C VAL A 133 8.64 2.23 -9.07
N TYR A 134 7.74 3.21 -9.10
CA TYR A 134 6.31 2.97 -8.87
C TYR A 134 5.74 1.90 -9.80
N LYS A 135 6.04 1.98 -11.09
CA LYS A 135 5.62 0.98 -12.08
C LYS A 135 6.14 -0.43 -11.74
N ARG A 136 7.40 -0.56 -11.29
CA ARG A 136 7.97 -1.85 -10.90
C ARG A 136 7.36 -2.40 -9.63
N LEU A 137 7.05 -1.54 -8.66
CA LEU A 137 6.35 -1.93 -7.44
C LEU A 137 4.91 -2.40 -7.76
N LEU A 138 4.21 -1.79 -8.71
CA LEU A 138 2.91 -2.30 -9.19
C LEU A 138 3.03 -3.68 -9.86
N GLU A 139 4.10 -3.92 -10.64
CA GLU A 139 4.35 -5.24 -11.24
C GLU A 139 4.60 -6.29 -10.13
N LEU A 140 5.37 -5.96 -9.09
CA LEU A 140 5.57 -6.82 -7.91
C LEU A 140 4.27 -7.07 -7.13
N GLN A 141 3.46 -6.03 -6.92
CA GLN A 141 2.16 -6.15 -6.25
C GLN A 141 1.25 -7.14 -6.98
N ARG A 142 1.12 -7.02 -8.30
CA ARG A 142 0.32 -7.94 -9.12
C ARG A 142 0.86 -9.38 -9.06
N ALA A 143 2.18 -9.55 -9.08
CA ALA A 143 2.80 -10.87 -8.94
C ALA A 143 2.50 -11.48 -7.56
N ALA A 144 2.50 -10.67 -6.49
CA ALA A 144 2.12 -11.13 -5.15
C ALA A 144 0.64 -11.55 -5.07
N GLU A 145 -0.27 -10.76 -5.65
CA GLU A 145 -1.71 -11.06 -5.72
C GLU A 145 -2.01 -12.37 -6.46
N GLN A 146 -1.27 -12.63 -7.52
CA GLN A 146 -1.43 -13.82 -8.37
C GLN A 146 -0.62 -15.02 -7.89
N MET A 147 0.19 -14.88 -6.84
CA MET A 147 1.09 -15.92 -6.35
C MET A 147 0.32 -17.17 -5.88
N GLY A 148 0.69 -18.32 -6.45
CA GLY A 148 0.17 -19.62 -6.09
C GLY A 148 0.87 -20.22 -4.87
N GLN A 149 1.20 -21.52 -4.94
CA GLN A 149 1.95 -22.21 -3.90
C GLN A 149 3.45 -21.90 -3.91
N GLN A 150 3.94 -21.33 -5.01
CA GLN A 150 5.32 -20.87 -5.18
C GLN A 150 5.34 -19.61 -6.06
N PHE A 151 6.43 -18.87 -6.00
CA PHE A 151 6.68 -17.76 -6.92
C PHE A 151 7.10 -18.29 -8.28
N GLU A 152 6.37 -17.91 -9.32
CA GLU A 152 6.66 -18.27 -10.70
C GLU A 152 7.25 -17.06 -11.42
N LYS A 153 8.42 -17.26 -12.05
CA LYS A 153 9.12 -16.20 -12.80
C LYS A 153 8.26 -15.63 -13.94
N GLU A 154 7.39 -16.44 -14.50
CA GLU A 154 6.48 -16.10 -15.60
C GLU A 154 5.49 -15.01 -15.19
N SER A 155 5.12 -14.95 -13.91
CA SER A 155 4.26 -13.88 -13.35
C SER A 155 4.97 -12.51 -13.33
N LEU A 156 6.32 -12.51 -13.39
CA LEU A 156 7.14 -11.31 -13.39
C LEU A 156 8.30 -11.45 -14.38
N PRO A 157 8.07 -11.40 -15.71
CA PRO A 157 9.08 -11.75 -16.73
C PRO A 157 10.35 -10.91 -16.67
N LYS A 158 10.27 -9.68 -16.11
CA LYS A 158 11.43 -8.79 -15.94
C LYS A 158 12.27 -9.08 -14.71
N ALA A 159 11.81 -9.97 -13.82
CA ALA A 159 12.61 -10.41 -12.68
C ALA A 159 13.76 -11.29 -13.14
N THR A 160 14.90 -11.09 -12.52
CA THR A 160 16.10 -11.85 -12.78
C THR A 160 16.69 -12.32 -11.45
N PRO A 161 17.00 -13.61 -11.27
CA PRO A 161 17.76 -14.06 -10.12
C PRO A 161 19.23 -13.66 -10.27
N GLU A 162 19.90 -13.37 -9.17
CA GLU A 162 21.35 -13.27 -9.15
C GLU A 162 22.00 -14.66 -9.31
N THR A 163 23.20 -14.66 -9.82
CA THR A 163 23.97 -15.92 -9.97
C THR A 163 24.45 -16.43 -8.60
N SER A 164 24.55 -17.76 -8.44
CA SER A 164 25.09 -18.35 -7.22
C SER A 164 26.47 -17.80 -6.86
N VAL A 165 27.33 -17.60 -7.85
CA VAL A 165 28.68 -17.04 -7.65
C VAL A 165 28.62 -15.58 -7.11
N THR A 166 27.68 -14.76 -7.59
CA THR A 166 27.48 -13.40 -7.04
C THR A 166 27.01 -13.49 -5.58
N LEU A 167 26.04 -14.35 -5.29
CA LEU A 167 25.48 -14.48 -3.95
C LEU A 167 26.48 -15.07 -2.95
N GLU A 168 27.39 -15.96 -3.39
CA GLU A 168 28.49 -16.47 -2.56
C GLU A 168 29.53 -15.39 -2.25
N GLN A 169 29.91 -14.59 -3.24
CA GLN A 169 30.97 -13.58 -3.10
C GLN A 169 30.47 -12.31 -2.39
N TYR A 170 29.21 -11.92 -2.58
CA TYR A 170 28.60 -10.67 -2.09
C TYR A 170 27.38 -10.94 -1.23
N ALA A 171 27.40 -12.04 -0.45
CA ALA A 171 26.29 -12.43 0.40
C ALA A 171 25.84 -11.34 1.36
N VAL A 172 26.80 -10.58 1.91
CA VAL A 172 26.57 -9.52 2.89
C VAL A 172 25.74 -8.39 2.26
N GLU A 173 26.12 -7.94 1.06
CA GLU A 173 25.50 -6.84 0.34
C GLU A 173 24.10 -7.19 -0.17
N HIS A 174 23.83 -8.49 -0.35
CA HIS A 174 22.51 -9.02 -0.80
C HIS A 174 21.65 -9.52 0.38
N THR A 175 22.10 -9.37 1.62
CA THR A 175 21.36 -9.79 2.82
C THR A 175 20.76 -8.56 3.51
N PHE A 176 19.44 -8.58 3.71
CA PHE A 176 18.70 -7.51 4.36
C PHE A 176 17.94 -8.02 5.57
N LEU A 177 17.75 -7.15 6.57
CA LEU A 177 16.93 -7.47 7.73
C LEU A 177 15.44 -7.43 7.35
N MET A 178 14.76 -8.51 7.63
CA MET A 178 13.32 -8.62 7.55
C MET A 178 12.66 -7.84 8.72
N PRO A 179 11.37 -7.49 8.64
CA PRO A 179 10.67 -6.82 9.74
C PRO A 179 10.65 -7.59 11.07
N ASP A 180 10.82 -8.89 11.03
CA ASP A 180 10.94 -9.76 12.21
C ASP A 180 12.36 -9.77 12.82
N GLY A 181 13.30 -9.01 12.24
CA GLY A 181 14.71 -8.95 12.67
C GLY A 181 15.61 -10.04 12.11
N ASN A 182 15.08 -11.01 11.37
CA ASN A 182 15.89 -12.05 10.75
C ASN A 182 16.62 -11.52 9.51
N ALA A 183 17.85 -11.97 9.31
CA ALA A 183 18.61 -11.69 8.10
C ALA A 183 18.20 -12.65 6.97
N GLN A 184 17.86 -12.11 5.81
CA GLN A 184 17.44 -12.88 4.65
C GLN A 184 18.28 -12.50 3.43
N LEU A 185 18.72 -13.49 2.66
CA LEU A 185 19.39 -13.30 1.37
C LEU A 185 18.35 -13.04 0.27
N PHE A 186 18.49 -11.93 -0.43
CA PHE A 186 17.59 -11.53 -1.53
C PHE A 186 18.26 -11.82 -2.87
N SER A 187 17.80 -12.86 -3.52
CA SER A 187 18.35 -13.31 -4.80
C SER A 187 17.63 -12.76 -6.03
N TRP A 188 16.39 -12.33 -5.90
CA TRP A 188 15.62 -11.79 -7.00
C TRP A 188 15.73 -10.28 -7.11
N HIS A 189 15.83 -9.77 -8.33
CA HIS A 189 15.74 -8.34 -8.58
C HIS A 189 14.96 -8.01 -9.87
N ILE A 190 14.40 -6.80 -9.90
CA ILE A 190 13.82 -6.18 -11.09
C ILE A 190 14.54 -4.86 -11.38
N ARG A 191 14.74 -4.57 -12.65
CA ARG A 191 15.46 -3.35 -13.09
C ARG A 191 14.51 -2.19 -13.28
N PHE A 192 14.97 -1.00 -12.91
CA PHE A 192 14.37 0.25 -13.34
C PHE A 192 15.44 1.16 -13.95
N THR A 193 15.00 2.11 -14.79
CA THR A 193 15.86 3.09 -15.45
C THR A 193 15.39 4.49 -15.07
N GLY A 194 16.33 5.42 -14.99
CA GLY A 194 16.11 6.81 -14.63
C GLY A 194 17.41 7.55 -14.87
N GLY A 195 17.85 8.39 -13.94
CA GLY A 195 19.18 9.02 -13.94
C GLY A 195 20.31 8.01 -13.77
N TYR A 196 20.00 6.79 -13.33
CA TYR A 196 20.95 5.69 -13.17
C TYR A 196 20.29 4.32 -13.40
N ALA A 197 21.12 3.27 -13.49
CA ALA A 197 20.68 1.88 -13.64
C ALA A 197 20.31 1.29 -12.27
N GLY A 198 19.05 1.45 -11.88
CA GLY A 198 18.56 1.02 -10.57
C GLY A 198 18.08 -0.43 -10.50
N ARG A 199 17.96 -0.93 -9.27
CA ARG A 199 17.45 -2.26 -8.93
C ARG A 199 16.50 -2.19 -7.74
N ILE A 200 15.48 -3.03 -7.80
CA ILE A 200 14.65 -3.39 -6.65
C ILE A 200 14.94 -4.86 -6.36
N PHE A 201 15.57 -5.15 -5.21
CA PHE A 201 15.76 -6.52 -4.74
C PHE A 201 14.58 -6.94 -3.89
N PHE A 202 14.11 -8.16 -4.11
CA PHE A 202 12.92 -8.68 -3.44
C PHE A 202 13.04 -10.16 -3.10
N HIS A 203 12.26 -10.59 -2.12
CA HIS A 203 12.11 -11.99 -1.69
C HIS A 203 10.63 -12.36 -1.65
N PRO A 204 10.16 -13.31 -2.47
CA PRO A 204 8.77 -13.76 -2.46
C PRO A 204 8.53 -14.75 -1.33
N ASP A 205 7.41 -14.56 -0.60
CA ASP A 205 6.88 -15.51 0.37
C ASP A 205 5.53 -16.03 -0.12
N ALA A 206 5.55 -17.23 -0.67
CA ALA A 206 4.35 -17.85 -1.24
C ALA A 206 3.34 -18.30 -0.17
N ILE A 207 3.79 -18.56 1.07
CA ILE A 207 2.91 -18.98 2.16
C ILE A 207 2.02 -17.80 2.58
N GLN A 208 2.61 -16.62 2.74
CA GLN A 208 1.88 -15.40 3.13
C GLN A 208 1.31 -14.65 1.92
N LYS A 209 1.63 -15.03 0.69
CA LYS A 209 1.33 -14.29 -0.55
C LYS A 209 1.81 -12.84 -0.47
N LYS A 210 3.03 -12.66 0.02
CA LYS A 210 3.71 -11.38 0.18
C LYS A 210 5.02 -11.38 -0.59
N ILE A 211 5.46 -10.19 -0.97
CA ILE A 211 6.80 -9.95 -1.49
C ILE A 211 7.50 -8.95 -0.59
N TYR A 212 8.61 -9.36 0.00
CA TYR A 212 9.47 -8.47 0.77
C TYR A 212 10.39 -7.71 -0.17
N VAL A 213 10.42 -6.39 -0.03
CA VAL A 213 11.31 -5.49 -0.79
C VAL A 213 12.49 -5.15 0.10
N GLY A 214 13.67 -5.65 -0.24
CA GLY A 214 14.89 -5.51 0.55
C GLY A 214 15.72 -4.27 0.21
N HIS A 215 15.73 -3.87 -1.08
CA HIS A 215 16.53 -2.75 -1.55
C HIS A 215 15.84 -2.03 -2.72
N ILE A 216 15.93 -0.71 -2.71
CA ILE A 216 15.56 0.15 -3.84
C ILE A 216 16.69 1.16 -4.04
N GLY A 217 17.36 1.12 -5.19
CA GLY A 217 18.49 2.05 -5.40
C GLY A 217 19.44 1.58 -6.49
N HIS A 218 20.69 1.98 -6.35
CA HIS A 218 21.75 1.58 -7.26
C HIS A 218 21.93 0.07 -7.31
N LYS A 219 22.53 -0.40 -8.39
CA LYS A 219 22.91 -1.80 -8.54
C LYS A 219 23.88 -2.20 -7.42
N LEU A 220 23.59 -3.31 -6.75
CA LEU A 220 24.50 -3.88 -5.75
C LEU A 220 25.71 -4.53 -6.44
N PRO A 221 26.84 -4.72 -5.72
CA PRO A 221 28.01 -5.39 -6.24
C PRO A 221 27.72 -6.78 -6.77
N THR A 222 28.36 -7.12 -7.88
CA THR A 222 28.27 -8.44 -8.51
C THR A 222 29.65 -8.86 -8.98
N LYS A 223 29.87 -10.14 -9.27
CA LYS A 223 31.15 -10.61 -9.81
C LYS A 223 31.63 -9.84 -11.03
N LYS A 224 30.72 -9.42 -11.91
CA LYS A 224 31.04 -8.67 -13.13
C LYS A 224 31.24 -7.16 -12.85
N TYR A 225 30.65 -6.65 -11.79
CA TYR A 225 30.66 -5.22 -11.41
C TYR A 225 30.83 -5.14 -9.89
N PRO A 226 32.08 -5.17 -9.38
CA PRO A 226 32.35 -5.21 -7.95
C PRO A 226 32.15 -3.86 -7.22
N HIS A 227 31.81 -2.77 -7.95
CA HIS A 227 31.56 -1.42 -7.43
C HIS A 227 30.33 -0.81 -8.04
#